data_a2ed9b09a39bae6660ac7fb16d45b0cf
#
_entry.id   a2ed9b09a39bae6660ac7fb16d45b0cf
#
_cell.length_a   1.000
_cell.length_b   1.000
_cell.length_c   1.000
_cell.angle_alpha   90.00
_cell.angle_beta   90.00
_cell.angle_gamma   90.00
#
_symmetry.space_group_name_H-M   'P 1'
#
loop_
_entity.id
_entity.type
_entity.pdbx_description
1 polymer ?
#
loop_
_entity_poly.entity_id
_entity_poly.type
_entity_poly.pdbx_seq_one_letter_code
_entity_poly.pdbx_strand_id
1 'polypeptide(L)'
;MKNSRTIARAVGTLMLAAFFLYGIGTSLATTAALGSAPPSIGIAMMLLNTVAVVAIGAFLYPILRPHSAKVAVGYLTTRLFEGALLAGGAIALVTGAVATNVLAYNVAMAGLGIGSLFLCIALYRARLVPRFLAGWGFIGYAAFATGCVLELLGVAGAGLPATIPGGLFELAFATWLLVRGFSAPAAIPVAVQAPTRPLPG
;
A
#
# COMPACT_ATOMS: atom_id res chain seq x y z
N MET A 1 -15.74 6.20 16.01
CA MET A 1 -16.27 6.03 14.64
C MET A 1 -15.92 7.18 13.69
N LYS A 2 -15.99 8.47 14.07
CA LYS A 2 -15.59 9.58 13.17
C LYS A 2 -14.13 9.46 12.71
N ASN A 3 -13.23 9.06 13.60
CA ASN A 3 -11.79 8.99 13.31
C ASN A 3 -11.43 7.91 12.26
N SER A 4 -12.06 6.72 12.29
CA SER A 4 -11.78 5.64 11.33
C SER A 4 -12.21 6.00 9.89
N ARG A 5 -13.29 6.74 9.73
CA ARG A 5 -13.77 7.20 8.41
C ARG A 5 -12.85 8.29 7.83
N THR A 6 -12.34 9.18 8.67
CA THR A 6 -11.35 10.19 8.26
C THR A 6 -10.05 9.52 7.82
N ILE A 7 -9.56 8.55 8.60
CA ILE A 7 -8.36 7.77 8.25
C ILE A 7 -8.57 7.02 6.92
N ALA A 8 -9.72 6.36 6.74
CA ALA A 8 -10.02 5.65 5.50
C ALA A 8 -9.98 6.58 4.28
N ARG A 9 -10.59 7.77 4.39
CA ARG A 9 -10.55 8.77 3.31
C ARG A 9 -9.14 9.28 3.05
N ALA A 10 -8.36 9.56 4.10
CA ALA A 10 -6.98 9.98 3.95
C ALA A 10 -6.14 8.91 3.23
N VAL A 11 -6.25 7.64 3.64
CA VAL A 11 -5.55 6.52 2.99
C VAL A 11 -5.99 6.38 1.54
N GLY A 12 -7.30 6.39 1.24
CA GLY A 12 -7.80 6.29 -0.12
C GLY A 12 -7.32 7.43 -1.02
N THR A 13 -7.34 8.68 -0.53
CA THR A 13 -6.81 9.84 -1.28
C THR A 13 -5.31 9.71 -1.53
N LEU A 14 -4.53 9.32 -0.50
CA LEU A 14 -3.09 9.15 -0.63
C LEU A 14 -2.74 8.02 -1.60
N MET A 15 -3.48 6.91 -1.61
CA MET A 15 -3.25 5.82 -2.57
C MET A 15 -3.48 6.27 -4.01
N LEU A 16 -4.58 6.99 -4.29
CA LEU A 16 -4.83 7.54 -5.62
C LEU A 16 -3.75 8.57 -6.00
N ALA A 17 -3.40 9.47 -5.08
CA ALA A 17 -2.36 10.46 -5.31
C ALA A 17 -1.01 9.79 -5.60
N ALA A 18 -0.63 8.77 -4.83
CA ALA A 18 0.61 8.02 -5.00
C ALA A 18 0.70 7.37 -6.39
N PHE A 19 -0.40 6.80 -6.88
CA PHE A 19 -0.46 6.20 -8.21
C PHE A 19 -0.12 7.21 -9.31
N PHE A 20 -0.72 8.40 -9.27
CA PHE A 20 -0.45 9.46 -10.25
C PHE A 20 0.93 10.11 -10.04
N LEU A 21 1.31 10.39 -8.80
CA LEU A 21 2.59 11.02 -8.49
C LEU A 21 3.77 10.18 -8.95
N TYR A 22 3.72 8.86 -8.70
CA TYR A 22 4.81 7.99 -9.13
C TYR A 22 4.78 7.75 -10.65
N GLY A 23 3.62 7.40 -11.22
CA GLY A 23 3.51 7.09 -12.65
C GLY A 23 3.90 8.27 -13.54
N ILE A 24 3.33 9.46 -13.30
CA ILE A 24 3.65 10.67 -14.05
C ILE A 24 5.09 11.15 -13.71
N GLY A 25 5.44 11.15 -12.43
CA GLY A 25 6.74 11.59 -11.95
C GLY A 25 7.90 10.80 -12.58
N THR A 26 7.79 9.46 -12.58
CA THR A 26 8.80 8.60 -13.22
C THR A 26 8.88 8.84 -14.72
N SER A 27 7.74 8.93 -15.41
CA SER A 27 7.70 9.20 -16.85
C SER A 27 8.41 10.52 -17.17
N LEU A 28 8.09 11.60 -16.47
CA LEU A 28 8.73 12.91 -16.66
C LEU A 28 10.23 12.88 -16.34
N ALA A 29 10.62 12.26 -15.21
CA ALA A 29 12.00 12.22 -14.78
C ALA A 29 12.89 11.38 -15.70
N THR A 30 12.42 10.22 -16.17
CA THR A 30 13.18 9.35 -17.09
C THR A 30 13.26 9.94 -18.48
N THR A 31 12.19 10.52 -19.01
CA THR A 31 12.21 11.20 -20.32
C THR A 31 13.16 12.39 -20.29
N ALA A 32 13.16 13.17 -19.21
CA ALA A 32 14.07 14.29 -19.05
C ALA A 32 15.55 13.84 -18.89
N ALA A 33 15.79 12.75 -18.18
CA ALA A 33 17.13 12.17 -18.01
C ALA A 33 17.72 11.65 -19.35
N LEU A 34 16.85 11.26 -20.30
CA LEU A 34 17.24 10.82 -21.65
C LEU A 34 17.24 11.97 -22.69
N GLY A 35 16.74 13.14 -22.33
CA GLY A 35 16.55 14.29 -23.20
C GLY A 35 17.15 15.58 -22.66
N SER A 36 16.65 16.71 -23.12
CA SER A 36 17.19 18.04 -22.89
C SER A 36 16.50 18.85 -21.78
N ALA A 37 15.51 18.29 -21.08
CA ALA A 37 14.75 18.98 -20.03
C ALA A 37 15.25 18.60 -18.61
N PRO A 38 15.24 19.52 -17.63
CA PRO A 38 15.61 19.18 -16.26
C PRO A 38 14.60 18.22 -15.63
N PRO A 39 15.05 17.12 -14.97
CA PRO A 39 14.16 16.10 -14.40
C PRO A 39 13.48 16.54 -13.10
N SER A 40 13.65 17.79 -12.67
CA SER A 40 13.30 18.31 -11.34
C SER A 40 11.83 18.11 -10.96
N ILE A 41 10.90 18.37 -11.88
CA ILE A 41 9.45 18.22 -11.62
C ILE A 41 9.11 16.74 -11.40
N GLY A 42 9.58 15.85 -12.26
CA GLY A 42 9.36 14.42 -12.12
C GLY A 42 9.92 13.86 -10.81
N ILE A 43 11.15 14.26 -10.46
CA ILE A 43 11.80 13.88 -9.21
C ILE A 43 11.02 14.42 -8.00
N ALA A 44 10.57 15.67 -8.01
CA ALA A 44 9.76 16.23 -6.95
C ALA A 44 8.45 15.46 -6.74
N MET A 45 7.79 15.06 -7.83
CA MET A 45 6.58 14.21 -7.76
C MET A 45 6.90 12.83 -7.16
N MET A 46 8.00 12.20 -7.55
CA MET A 46 8.43 10.91 -6.98
C MET A 46 8.76 11.02 -5.49
N LEU A 47 9.41 12.11 -5.05
CA LEU A 47 9.69 12.35 -3.63
C LEU A 47 8.40 12.63 -2.84
N LEU A 48 7.45 13.36 -3.42
CA LEU A 48 6.13 13.54 -2.80
C LEU A 48 5.36 12.22 -2.69
N ASN A 49 5.47 11.34 -3.70
CA ASN A 49 4.97 9.98 -3.61
C ASN A 49 5.58 9.21 -2.42
N THR A 50 6.88 9.35 -2.19
CA THR A 50 7.56 8.71 -1.04
C THR A 50 6.92 9.12 0.28
N VAL A 51 6.60 10.40 0.45
CA VAL A 51 5.88 10.89 1.64
C VAL A 51 4.47 10.26 1.72
N ALA A 52 3.77 10.20 0.59
CA ALA A 52 2.42 9.62 0.54
C ALA A 52 2.40 8.14 0.94
N VAL A 53 3.33 7.31 0.45
CA VAL A 53 3.35 5.87 0.78
C VAL A 53 3.70 5.62 2.24
N VAL A 54 4.61 6.40 2.82
CA VAL A 54 4.92 6.33 4.26
C VAL A 54 3.72 6.76 5.10
N ALA A 55 3.03 7.83 4.71
CA ALA A 55 1.81 8.29 5.37
C ALA A 55 0.68 7.25 5.32
N ILE A 56 0.52 6.51 4.21
CA ILE A 56 -0.42 5.38 4.11
C ILE A 56 -0.13 4.35 5.20
N GLY A 57 1.14 3.96 5.38
CA GLY A 57 1.56 3.04 6.43
C GLY A 57 1.24 3.56 7.83
N ALA A 58 1.56 4.82 8.09
CA ALA A 58 1.30 5.49 9.37
C ALA A 58 -0.20 5.57 9.69
N PHE A 59 -1.06 5.91 8.72
CA PHE A 59 -2.51 5.97 8.91
C PHE A 59 -3.15 4.58 9.06
N LEU A 60 -2.62 3.56 8.39
CA LEU A 60 -3.12 2.18 8.55
C LEU A 60 -2.68 1.54 9.86
N TYR A 61 -1.57 1.99 10.46
CA TYR A 61 -1.06 1.46 11.71
C TYR A 61 -2.12 1.40 12.83
N PRO A 62 -2.81 2.50 13.21
CA PRO A 62 -3.83 2.48 14.26
C PRO A 62 -5.06 1.63 13.90
N ILE A 63 -5.36 1.43 12.61
CA ILE A 63 -6.45 0.57 12.16
C ILE A 63 -6.11 -0.91 12.29
N LEU A 64 -4.86 -1.29 11.99
CA LEU A 64 -4.39 -2.68 12.01
C LEU A 64 -4.00 -3.15 13.41
N ARG A 65 -3.43 -2.27 14.23
CA ARG A 65 -2.91 -2.60 15.56
C ARG A 65 -3.88 -3.35 16.47
N PRO A 66 -5.17 -2.98 16.58
CA PRO A 66 -6.13 -3.70 17.40
C PRO A 66 -6.38 -5.15 16.95
N HIS A 67 -6.15 -5.45 15.66
CA HIS A 67 -6.37 -6.77 15.09
C HIS A 67 -5.10 -7.62 15.06
N SER A 68 -3.93 -6.99 14.84
CA SER A 68 -2.62 -7.63 14.89
C SER A 68 -1.52 -6.57 14.96
N ALA A 69 -0.89 -6.44 16.13
CA ALA A 69 0.23 -5.52 16.30
C ALA A 69 1.41 -5.89 15.38
N LYS A 70 1.67 -7.19 15.16
CA LYS A 70 2.73 -7.67 14.26
C LYS A 70 2.50 -7.23 12.82
N VAL A 71 1.27 -7.36 12.30
CA VAL A 71 0.93 -6.91 10.94
C VAL A 71 0.98 -5.39 10.84
N ALA A 72 0.52 -4.66 11.87
CA ALA A 72 0.57 -3.19 11.86
C ALA A 72 2.01 -2.67 11.77
N VAL A 73 2.92 -3.20 12.61
CA VAL A 73 4.35 -2.85 12.57
C VAL A 73 4.98 -3.30 11.26
N GLY A 74 4.76 -4.56 10.86
CA GLY A 74 5.33 -5.12 9.62
C GLY A 74 4.93 -4.32 8.38
N TYR A 75 3.66 -3.94 8.26
CA TYR A 75 3.20 -3.12 7.14
C TYR A 75 3.78 -1.71 7.15
N LEU A 76 3.88 -1.06 8.32
CA LEU A 76 4.54 0.23 8.43
C LEU A 76 6.01 0.15 8.04
N THR A 77 6.73 -0.88 8.50
CA THR A 77 8.13 -1.13 8.11
C THR A 77 8.26 -1.35 6.60
N THR A 78 7.34 -2.09 6.00
CA THR A 78 7.28 -2.27 4.54
C THR A 78 7.13 -0.93 3.81
N ARG A 79 6.26 -0.05 4.28
CA ARG A 79 6.07 1.28 3.68
C ARG A 79 7.27 2.20 3.86
N LEU A 80 7.96 2.13 4.99
CA LEU A 80 9.23 2.86 5.21
C LEU A 80 10.33 2.34 4.27
N PHE A 81 10.46 1.02 4.14
CA PHE A 81 11.42 0.38 3.23
C PHE A 81 11.15 0.78 1.77
N GLU A 82 9.91 0.67 1.32
CA GLU A 82 9.47 1.12 0.01
C GLU A 82 9.82 2.60 -0.23
N GLY A 83 9.43 3.46 0.71
CA GLY A 83 9.68 4.89 0.61
C GLY A 83 11.18 5.23 0.51
N ALA A 84 12.02 4.58 1.30
CA ALA A 84 13.46 4.78 1.26
C ALA A 84 14.07 4.40 -0.10
N LEU A 85 13.67 3.27 -0.66
CA LEU A 85 14.15 2.81 -1.96
C LEU A 85 13.64 3.70 -3.10
N LEU A 86 12.37 4.09 -3.08
CA LEU A 86 11.82 4.99 -4.10
C LEU A 86 12.47 6.38 -4.06
N ALA A 87 12.77 6.89 -2.86
CA ALA A 87 13.52 8.15 -2.72
C ALA A 87 14.94 8.02 -3.27
N GLY A 88 15.65 6.94 -2.93
CA GLY A 88 16.99 6.66 -3.46
C GLY A 88 16.99 6.54 -4.99
N GLY A 89 16.00 5.83 -5.56
CA GLY A 89 15.84 5.73 -7.01
C GLY A 89 15.51 7.07 -7.68
N ALA A 90 14.69 7.91 -7.06
CA ALA A 90 14.38 9.24 -7.57
C ALA A 90 15.63 10.15 -7.55
N ILE A 91 16.41 10.10 -6.48
CA ILE A 91 17.68 10.86 -6.38
C ILE A 91 18.69 10.39 -7.43
N ALA A 92 18.77 9.09 -7.71
CA ALA A 92 19.66 8.55 -8.74
C ALA A 92 19.36 9.12 -10.15
N LEU A 93 18.12 9.51 -10.43
CA LEU A 93 17.75 10.17 -11.70
C LEU A 93 18.33 11.57 -11.86
N VAL A 94 18.78 12.23 -10.77
CA VAL A 94 19.49 13.53 -10.87
C VAL A 94 20.76 13.39 -11.70
N THR A 95 21.44 12.25 -11.60
CA THR A 95 22.65 11.92 -12.37
C THR A 95 22.38 11.09 -13.62
N GLY A 96 21.12 10.91 -14.00
CA GLY A 96 20.73 10.09 -15.15
C GLY A 96 20.85 8.57 -14.92
N ALA A 97 21.03 8.11 -13.68
CA ALA A 97 21.19 6.69 -13.37
C ALA A 97 19.83 5.93 -13.41
N VAL A 98 19.26 5.83 -14.60
CA VAL A 98 17.95 5.19 -14.86
C VAL A 98 17.93 3.72 -14.39
N ALA A 99 19.00 2.97 -14.64
CA ALA A 99 19.11 1.57 -14.21
C ALA A 99 19.01 1.42 -12.67
N THR A 100 19.61 2.35 -11.92
CA THR A 100 19.51 2.37 -10.45
C THR A 100 18.08 2.66 -9.99
N ASN A 101 17.36 3.56 -10.66
CA ASN A 101 15.95 3.81 -10.36
C ASN A 101 15.10 2.58 -10.63
N VAL A 102 15.30 1.88 -11.74
CA VAL A 102 14.57 0.65 -12.08
C VAL A 102 14.85 -0.46 -11.05
N LEU A 103 16.12 -0.63 -10.66
CA LEU A 103 16.49 -1.60 -9.63
C LEU A 103 15.82 -1.27 -8.29
N ALA A 104 15.92 -0.02 -7.83
CA ALA A 104 15.31 0.44 -6.59
C ALA A 104 13.78 0.23 -6.59
N TYR A 105 13.12 0.52 -7.72
CA TYR A 105 11.70 0.27 -7.90
C TYR A 105 11.34 -1.21 -7.74
N ASN A 106 12.02 -2.09 -8.47
CA ASN A 106 11.70 -3.53 -8.42
C ASN A 106 11.92 -4.13 -7.02
N VAL A 107 12.99 -3.72 -6.32
CA VAL A 107 13.23 -4.14 -4.93
C VAL A 107 12.15 -3.59 -3.99
N ALA A 108 11.79 -2.32 -4.13
CA ALA A 108 10.74 -1.69 -3.33
C ALA A 108 9.40 -2.40 -3.52
N MET A 109 9.04 -2.67 -4.78
CA MET A 109 7.75 -3.29 -5.13
C MET A 109 7.69 -4.76 -4.75
N ALA A 110 8.79 -5.52 -4.86
CA ALA A 110 8.86 -6.88 -4.33
C ALA A 110 8.61 -6.89 -2.82
N GLY A 111 9.27 -6.00 -2.07
CA GLY A 111 9.07 -5.84 -0.64
C GLY A 111 7.65 -5.41 -0.28
N LEU A 112 7.09 -4.42 -0.99
CA LEU A 112 5.70 -3.99 -0.82
C LEU A 112 4.73 -5.14 -1.06
N GLY A 113 4.91 -5.89 -2.14
CA GLY A 113 4.05 -7.02 -2.48
C GLY A 113 4.02 -8.05 -1.34
N ILE A 114 5.20 -8.48 -0.85
CA ILE A 114 5.32 -9.44 0.26
C ILE A 114 4.66 -8.90 1.54
N GLY A 115 4.95 -7.66 1.94
CA GLY A 115 4.36 -7.05 3.14
C GLY A 115 2.85 -6.88 3.04
N SER A 116 2.34 -6.58 1.83
CA SER A 116 0.91 -6.41 1.57
C SER A 116 0.12 -7.72 1.56
N LEU A 117 0.75 -8.88 1.40
CA LEU A 117 0.07 -10.17 1.61
C LEU A 117 -0.44 -10.29 3.05
N PHE A 118 0.40 -9.90 4.03
CA PHE A 118 0.00 -9.91 5.45
C PHE A 118 -1.09 -8.87 5.74
N LEU A 119 -1.04 -7.70 5.10
CA LEU A 119 -2.12 -6.71 5.15
C LEU A 119 -3.44 -7.33 4.64
N CYS A 120 -3.44 -7.96 3.47
CA CYS A 120 -4.64 -8.57 2.89
C CYS A 120 -5.21 -9.69 3.78
N ILE A 121 -4.36 -10.51 4.40
CA ILE A 121 -4.78 -11.51 5.39
C ILE A 121 -5.46 -10.84 6.59
N ALA A 122 -4.88 -9.74 7.11
CA ALA A 122 -5.47 -9.01 8.23
C ALA A 122 -6.81 -8.38 7.86
N LEU A 123 -6.91 -7.72 6.69
CA LEU A 123 -8.15 -7.15 6.16
C LEU A 123 -9.25 -8.22 6.01
N TYR A 124 -8.88 -9.41 5.52
CA TYR A 124 -9.79 -10.54 5.33
C TYR A 124 -10.30 -11.10 6.67
N ARG A 125 -9.38 -11.38 7.61
CA ARG A 125 -9.70 -11.95 8.92
C ARG A 125 -10.50 -11.00 9.80
N ALA A 126 -10.09 -9.75 9.85
CA ALA A 126 -10.75 -8.72 10.64
C ALA A 126 -12.02 -8.16 9.95
N ARG A 127 -12.34 -8.58 8.73
CA ARG A 127 -13.48 -8.11 7.93
C ARG A 127 -13.52 -6.58 7.80
N LEU A 128 -12.36 -5.95 7.74
CA LEU A 128 -12.25 -4.49 7.61
C LEU A 128 -12.73 -3.98 6.24
N VAL A 129 -12.74 -4.87 5.25
CA VAL A 129 -13.30 -4.68 3.91
C VAL A 129 -14.00 -5.96 3.46
N PRO A 130 -14.79 -5.94 2.36
CA PRO A 130 -15.37 -7.15 1.81
C PRO A 130 -14.30 -8.21 1.52
N ARG A 131 -14.60 -9.46 1.83
CA ARG A 131 -13.65 -10.57 1.69
C ARG A 131 -13.15 -10.75 0.26
N PHE A 132 -14.01 -10.53 -0.74
CA PHE A 132 -13.60 -10.62 -2.15
C PHE A 132 -12.52 -9.59 -2.48
N LEU A 133 -12.63 -8.37 -1.94
CA LEU A 133 -11.65 -7.30 -2.16
C LEU A 133 -10.30 -7.66 -1.51
N ALA A 134 -10.31 -8.15 -0.26
CA ALA A 134 -9.09 -8.61 0.40
C ALA A 134 -8.45 -9.83 -0.31
N GLY A 135 -9.26 -10.76 -0.83
CA GLY A 135 -8.80 -11.90 -1.64
C GLY A 135 -8.20 -11.47 -2.97
N TRP A 136 -8.83 -10.53 -3.66
CA TRP A 136 -8.26 -9.93 -4.88
C TRP A 136 -6.92 -9.27 -4.60
N GLY A 137 -6.83 -8.48 -3.52
CA GLY A 137 -5.57 -7.85 -3.11
C GLY A 137 -4.47 -8.87 -2.83
N PHE A 138 -4.79 -9.97 -2.16
CA PHE A 138 -3.82 -11.04 -1.91
C PHE A 138 -3.24 -11.62 -3.21
N ILE A 139 -4.11 -11.97 -4.17
CA ILE A 139 -3.69 -12.49 -5.49
C ILE A 139 -2.90 -11.41 -6.25
N GLY A 140 -3.39 -10.18 -6.26
CA GLY A 140 -2.76 -9.05 -6.95
C GLY A 140 -1.36 -8.77 -6.43
N TYR A 141 -1.16 -8.72 -5.12
CA TYR A 141 0.17 -8.50 -4.53
C TYR A 141 1.10 -9.71 -4.65
N ALA A 142 0.57 -10.93 -4.65
CA ALA A 142 1.38 -12.12 -4.95
C ALA A 142 1.92 -12.08 -6.39
N ALA A 143 1.07 -11.77 -7.36
CA ALA A 143 1.50 -11.58 -8.75
C ALA A 143 2.52 -10.45 -8.87
N PHE A 144 2.27 -9.32 -8.20
CA PHE A 144 3.13 -8.16 -8.19
C PHE A 144 4.53 -8.45 -7.64
N ALA A 145 4.61 -9.09 -6.45
CA ALA A 145 5.88 -9.50 -5.85
C ALA A 145 6.64 -10.47 -6.76
N THR A 146 5.93 -11.46 -7.32
CA THR A 146 6.53 -12.47 -8.21
C THR A 146 7.09 -11.80 -9.46
N GLY A 147 6.35 -10.92 -10.12
CA GLY A 147 6.82 -10.23 -11.33
C GLY A 147 8.05 -9.37 -11.08
N CYS A 148 8.07 -8.61 -9.99
CA CYS A 148 9.23 -7.79 -9.64
C CYS A 148 10.46 -8.66 -9.28
N VAL A 149 10.27 -9.79 -8.59
CA VAL A 149 11.37 -10.73 -8.32
C VAL A 149 11.89 -11.36 -9.61
N LEU A 150 11.02 -11.76 -10.54
CA LEU A 150 11.44 -12.29 -11.85
C LEU A 150 12.23 -11.25 -12.64
N GLU A 151 11.81 -9.99 -12.64
CA GLU A 151 12.55 -8.89 -13.27
C GLU A 151 13.96 -8.75 -12.65
N LEU A 152 14.09 -8.81 -11.32
CA LEU A 152 15.38 -8.80 -10.61
C LEU A 152 16.26 -10.01 -10.95
N LEU A 153 15.66 -11.14 -11.26
CA LEU A 153 16.37 -12.37 -11.70
C LEU A 153 16.72 -12.36 -13.19
N GLY A 154 16.44 -11.26 -13.91
CA GLY A 154 16.80 -11.10 -15.33
C GLY A 154 15.72 -11.55 -16.32
N VAL A 155 14.51 -11.87 -15.87
CA VAL A 155 13.37 -12.13 -16.77
C VAL A 155 12.78 -10.79 -17.20
N ALA A 156 13.36 -10.18 -18.21
CA ALA A 156 12.97 -8.86 -18.68
C ALA A 156 11.50 -8.78 -19.09
N GLY A 157 10.83 -7.73 -18.65
CA GLY A 157 9.43 -7.46 -18.98
C GLY A 157 8.41 -8.25 -18.12
N ALA A 158 8.86 -9.03 -17.13
CA ALA A 158 7.95 -9.77 -16.23
C ALA A 158 7.26 -8.83 -15.23
N GLY A 159 7.91 -7.75 -14.83
CA GLY A 159 7.42 -6.83 -13.80
C GLY A 159 6.13 -6.14 -14.20
N LEU A 160 6.10 -5.48 -15.34
CA LEU A 160 4.97 -4.63 -15.76
C LEU A 160 3.61 -5.38 -15.86
N PRO A 161 3.47 -6.52 -16.55
CA PRO A 161 2.20 -7.26 -16.59
C PRO A 161 1.75 -7.74 -15.22
N ALA A 162 2.68 -8.15 -14.37
CA ALA A 162 2.40 -8.65 -13.04
C ALA A 162 1.92 -7.55 -12.07
N THR A 163 2.21 -6.27 -12.35
CA THR A 163 1.71 -5.16 -11.54
C THR A 163 0.24 -4.84 -11.79
N ILE A 164 -0.33 -5.24 -12.95
CA ILE A 164 -1.70 -4.88 -13.34
C ILE A 164 -2.75 -5.37 -12.31
N PRO A 165 -2.78 -6.65 -11.90
CA PRO A 165 -3.78 -7.12 -10.94
C PRO A 165 -3.70 -6.40 -9.58
N GLY A 166 -2.47 -6.12 -9.12
CA GLY A 166 -2.22 -5.38 -7.88
C GLY A 166 -2.62 -3.91 -7.98
N GLY A 167 -2.24 -3.23 -9.07
CA GLY A 167 -2.61 -1.84 -9.33
C GLY A 167 -4.12 -1.64 -9.44
N LEU A 168 -4.82 -2.52 -10.13
CA LEU A 168 -6.29 -2.49 -10.22
C LEU A 168 -6.93 -2.70 -8.82
N PHE A 169 -6.37 -3.61 -8.03
CA PHE A 169 -6.79 -3.78 -6.64
C PHE A 169 -6.58 -2.49 -5.83
N GLU A 170 -5.43 -1.84 -5.94
CA GLU A 170 -5.15 -0.60 -5.20
C GLU A 170 -6.14 0.50 -5.55
N LEU A 171 -6.48 0.67 -6.83
CA LEU A 171 -7.49 1.64 -7.26
C LEU A 171 -8.89 1.28 -6.71
N ALA A 172 -9.26 0.01 -6.75
CA ALA A 172 -10.53 -0.46 -6.19
C ALA A 172 -10.57 -0.29 -4.66
N PHE A 173 -9.49 -0.60 -3.96
CA PHE A 173 -9.38 -0.47 -2.52
C PHE A 173 -9.41 1.00 -2.09
N ALA A 174 -8.66 1.88 -2.77
CA ALA A 174 -8.69 3.31 -2.54
C ALA A 174 -10.10 3.89 -2.72
N THR A 175 -10.76 3.54 -3.82
CA THR A 175 -12.15 3.95 -4.10
C THR A 175 -13.10 3.43 -3.02
N TRP A 176 -12.95 2.18 -2.60
CA TRP A 176 -13.75 1.61 -1.51
C TRP A 176 -13.57 2.40 -0.21
N LEU A 177 -12.32 2.73 0.16
CA LEU A 177 -12.02 3.48 1.37
C LEU A 177 -12.61 4.90 1.33
N LEU A 178 -12.63 5.56 0.17
CA LEU A 178 -13.22 6.88 0.01
C LEU A 178 -14.75 6.86 0.18
N VAL A 179 -15.42 5.86 -0.41
CA VAL A 179 -16.88 5.79 -0.46
C VAL A 179 -17.44 5.14 0.81
N ARG A 180 -16.94 3.98 1.20
CA ARG A 180 -17.48 3.14 2.28
C ARG A 180 -16.68 3.22 3.57
N GLY A 181 -15.36 3.43 3.49
CA GLY A 181 -14.46 3.34 4.64
C GLY A 181 -14.19 1.91 5.09
N PHE A 182 -13.61 1.76 6.28
CA PHE A 182 -13.46 0.45 6.93
C PHE A 182 -14.80 0.02 7.55
N SER A 183 -15.09 -1.28 7.46
CA SER A 183 -16.25 -1.87 8.14
C SER A 183 -16.07 -1.76 9.66
N ALA A 184 -17.13 -1.41 10.37
CA ALA A 184 -17.11 -1.46 11.84
C ALA A 184 -16.87 -2.90 12.30
N PRO A 185 -16.06 -3.13 13.36
CA PRO A 185 -16.00 -4.45 13.99
C PRO A 185 -17.43 -4.88 14.34
N ALA A 186 -17.79 -6.14 14.02
CA ALA A 186 -19.05 -6.68 14.47
C ALA A 186 -19.13 -6.51 16.00
N ALA A 187 -20.13 -5.81 16.49
CA ALA A 187 -20.36 -5.69 17.92
C ALA A 187 -20.43 -7.11 18.49
N ILE A 188 -19.53 -7.44 19.42
CA ILE A 188 -19.63 -8.68 20.19
C ILE A 188 -20.96 -8.57 20.90
N PRO A 189 -21.91 -9.51 20.69
CA PRO A 189 -23.13 -9.49 21.47
C PRO A 189 -22.72 -9.52 22.94
N VAL A 190 -23.02 -8.45 23.67
CA VAL A 190 -22.91 -8.47 25.13
C VAL A 190 -23.81 -9.60 25.57
N ALA A 191 -23.21 -10.68 26.07
CA ALA A 191 -23.98 -11.75 26.68
C ALA A 191 -24.84 -11.07 27.74
N VAL A 192 -26.15 -11.05 27.49
CA VAL A 192 -27.12 -10.56 28.47
C VAL A 192 -26.90 -11.42 29.72
N GLN A 193 -26.29 -10.82 30.74
CA GLN A 193 -26.15 -11.48 32.03
C GLN A 193 -27.58 -11.90 32.46
N ALA A 194 -27.81 -13.20 32.49
CA ALA A 194 -29.05 -13.74 33.01
C ALA A 194 -29.28 -13.13 34.42
N PRO A 195 -30.47 -12.63 34.69
CA PRO A 195 -30.78 -12.08 36.03
C PRO A 195 -30.41 -13.10 37.08
N THR A 196 -29.54 -12.72 38.01
CA THR A 196 -29.21 -13.54 39.19
C THR A 196 -30.48 -13.83 39.93
N ARG A 197 -30.91 -15.08 39.90
CA ARG A 197 -32.07 -15.57 40.67
C ARG A 197 -31.77 -15.35 42.15
N PRO A 198 -32.60 -14.62 42.91
CA PRO A 198 -32.39 -14.51 44.34
C PRO A 198 -32.52 -15.90 44.98
N LEU A 199 -31.58 -16.23 45.89
CA LEU A 199 -31.59 -17.44 46.65
C LEU A 199 -32.80 -17.41 47.61
N PRO A 200 -33.58 -18.51 47.72
CA PRO A 200 -34.65 -18.58 48.73
C PRO A 200 -34.04 -18.56 50.12
N GLY A 201 -34.55 -17.65 50.97
CA GLY A 201 -34.25 -17.58 52.42
C GLY A 201 -34.88 -18.70 53.22
#